data_958920d6937018c9dae2fe10d5ef91e0
#
_entry.id   958920d6937018c9dae2fe10d5ef91e0
#
_cell.length_a   1.000
_cell.length_b   1.000
_cell.length_c   1.000
_cell.angle_alpha   90.00
_cell.angle_beta   90.00
_cell.angle_gamma   90.00
#
_symmetry.space_group_name_H-M   'P 1'
#
loop_
_entity.id
_entity.type
_entity.pdbx_description
1 polymer ?
#
loop_
_entity_poly.entity_id
_entity_poly.type
_entity_poly.pdbx_seq_one_letter_code
_entity_poly.pdbx_strand_id
1 'polypeptide(L)'
;MKSIVFWFAGILLLLSTVACTQHANDMSYKDNVKKALEQADLKDVTVDEDRDKNTITLGGKLHSANAKQQAGEIAQAAAGSRIIANEISVEPVGSESEAKKIESNVDDAIEKNYKAMLISKGLDKQSIHFKANNGVLTLKGKVKTPAQRRQAEQVAANVPNVAQVVNEIEVNR
;
A
#
# COMPACT_ATOMS: atom_id res chain seq x y z
N MET A 1 -29.30 67.38 -42.39
CA MET A 1 -28.57 66.95 -41.19
C MET A 1 -28.79 65.47 -41.08
N LYS A 2 -27.72 64.64 -41.15
CA LYS A 2 -27.78 63.24 -41.47
C LYS A 2 -27.71 62.42 -40.18
N SER A 3 -28.78 61.64 -39.89
CA SER A 3 -28.83 60.70 -38.80
C SER A 3 -28.09 59.45 -39.21
N ILE A 4 -27.09 59.09 -38.41
CA ILE A 4 -26.34 57.84 -38.55
C ILE A 4 -26.95 56.84 -37.54
N VAL A 5 -27.60 55.81 -38.09
CA VAL A 5 -28.12 54.67 -37.32
C VAL A 5 -27.01 53.62 -37.21
N PHE A 6 -26.44 53.41 -36.00
CA PHE A 6 -25.53 52.34 -35.74
C PHE A 6 -26.30 51.03 -35.46
N TRP A 7 -26.15 50.09 -36.33
CA TRP A 7 -26.64 48.72 -36.20
C TRP A 7 -25.64 47.91 -35.37
N PHE A 8 -25.97 47.68 -34.13
CA PHE A 8 -25.20 46.72 -33.29
C PHE A 8 -25.67 45.30 -33.64
N ALA A 9 -24.89 44.58 -34.42
CA ALA A 9 -25.05 43.14 -34.60
C ALA A 9 -24.52 42.43 -33.36
N GLY A 10 -25.44 41.93 -32.54
CA GLY A 10 -25.12 41.09 -31.36
C GLY A 10 -24.60 39.75 -31.83
N ILE A 11 -23.31 39.51 -31.63
CA ILE A 11 -22.71 38.17 -31.76
C ILE A 11 -23.02 37.43 -30.49
N LEU A 12 -24.02 36.56 -30.57
CA LEU A 12 -24.36 35.59 -29.50
C LEU A 12 -23.28 34.47 -29.53
N LEU A 13 -22.29 34.59 -28.65
CA LEU A 13 -21.24 33.57 -28.46
C LEU A 13 -21.85 32.41 -27.70
N LEU A 14 -22.29 31.36 -28.40
CA LEU A 14 -22.66 30.08 -27.81
C LEU A 14 -21.42 29.42 -27.23
N LEU A 15 -21.19 29.61 -25.94
CA LEU A 15 -20.26 28.81 -25.15
C LEU A 15 -20.83 27.40 -25.06
N SER A 16 -20.51 26.53 -26.01
CA SER A 16 -20.66 25.10 -25.89
C SER A 16 -19.67 24.60 -24.83
N THR A 17 -20.14 24.48 -23.60
CA THR A 17 -19.43 23.72 -22.59
C THR A 17 -19.44 22.26 -23.04
N VAL A 18 -18.38 21.84 -23.70
CA VAL A 18 -18.05 20.43 -23.84
C VAL A 18 -17.78 19.95 -22.42
N ALA A 19 -18.83 19.43 -21.77
CA ALA A 19 -18.65 18.58 -20.61
C ALA A 19 -17.91 17.34 -21.12
N CYS A 20 -16.58 17.38 -21.09
CA CYS A 20 -15.78 16.17 -21.09
C CYS A 20 -16.21 15.39 -19.86
N THR A 21 -17.20 14.51 -20.00
CA THR A 21 -17.32 13.35 -19.14
C THR A 21 -16.06 12.53 -19.40
N GLN A 22 -14.99 12.86 -18.72
CA GLN A 22 -13.90 11.93 -18.51
C GLN A 22 -14.56 10.74 -17.80
N HIS A 23 -14.91 9.70 -18.56
CA HIS A 23 -14.79 8.37 -18.06
C HIS A 23 -13.30 8.24 -17.72
N ALA A 24 -12.95 8.61 -16.51
CA ALA A 24 -11.74 8.12 -15.90
C ALA A 24 -11.90 6.60 -16.05
N ASN A 25 -11.14 6.01 -16.98
CA ASN A 25 -10.92 4.59 -16.99
C ASN A 25 -10.57 4.29 -15.54
N ASP A 26 -11.42 3.53 -14.86
CA ASP A 26 -11.24 3.11 -13.48
C ASP A 26 -10.10 2.07 -13.49
N MET A 27 -8.92 2.53 -13.94
CA MET A 27 -7.70 1.75 -13.88
C MET A 27 -7.46 1.50 -12.40
N SER A 28 -7.48 0.24 -12.03
CA SER A 28 -7.22 -0.14 -10.65
C SER A 28 -5.85 0.43 -10.24
N TYR A 29 -5.70 0.81 -9.00
CA TYR A 29 -4.38 1.24 -8.50
C TYR A 29 -3.33 0.15 -8.71
N LYS A 30 -3.73 -1.12 -8.67
CA LYS A 30 -2.91 -2.27 -9.07
C LYS A 30 -2.31 -2.09 -10.47
N ASP A 31 -3.11 -1.73 -11.47
CA ASP A 31 -2.64 -1.58 -12.85
C ASP A 31 -1.70 -0.39 -13.00
N ASN A 32 -1.97 0.71 -12.29
CA ASN A 32 -1.09 1.87 -12.27
C ASN A 32 0.27 1.53 -11.66
N VAL A 33 0.28 0.85 -10.51
CA VAL A 33 1.50 0.40 -9.82
C VAL A 33 2.26 -0.58 -10.70
N LYS A 34 1.59 -1.58 -11.27
CA LYS A 34 2.21 -2.56 -12.14
C LYS A 34 2.89 -1.90 -13.33
N LYS A 35 2.20 -0.98 -14.02
CA LYS A 35 2.75 -0.23 -15.15
C LYS A 35 3.97 0.60 -14.75
N ALA A 36 3.93 1.26 -13.60
CA ALA A 36 5.06 2.05 -13.11
C ALA A 36 6.29 1.18 -12.79
N LEU A 37 6.08 0.01 -12.20
CA LEU A 37 7.15 -0.97 -11.94
C LEU A 37 7.74 -1.53 -13.23
N GLU A 38 6.90 -1.86 -14.23
CA GLU A 38 7.35 -2.32 -15.55
C GLU A 38 8.21 -1.27 -16.27
N GLN A 39 7.86 0.02 -16.15
CA GLN A 39 8.64 1.13 -16.70
C GLN A 39 10.01 1.30 -16.04
N ALA A 40 10.13 0.88 -14.79
CA ALA A 40 11.39 0.87 -14.04
C ALA A 40 12.17 -0.45 -14.17
N ASP A 41 11.77 -1.34 -15.10
CA ASP A 41 12.35 -2.67 -15.35
C ASP A 41 12.27 -3.64 -14.15
N LEU A 42 11.28 -3.43 -13.25
CA LEU A 42 10.99 -4.26 -12.09
C LEU A 42 9.84 -5.24 -12.38
N LYS A 43 9.95 -6.02 -13.46
CA LYS A 43 8.90 -6.91 -13.99
C LYS A 43 8.63 -8.14 -13.13
N ASP A 44 9.60 -8.52 -12.28
CA ASP A 44 9.49 -9.68 -11.38
C ASP A 44 8.70 -9.37 -10.10
N VAL A 45 8.27 -8.11 -9.92
CA VAL A 45 7.43 -7.71 -8.81
C VAL A 45 5.97 -8.01 -9.13
N THR A 46 5.34 -8.78 -8.26
CA THR A 46 3.89 -9.01 -8.29
C THR A 46 3.16 -7.93 -7.52
N VAL A 47 1.95 -7.58 -7.97
CA VAL A 47 1.13 -6.55 -7.33
C VAL A 47 -0.25 -7.12 -7.06
N ASP A 48 -0.69 -7.11 -5.82
CA ASP A 48 -2.04 -7.47 -5.40
C ASP A 48 -2.73 -6.31 -4.69
N GLU A 49 -4.03 -6.12 -4.96
CA GLU A 49 -4.84 -5.05 -4.37
C GLU A 49 -5.97 -5.63 -3.53
N ASP A 50 -5.99 -5.27 -2.24
CA ASP A 50 -7.15 -5.45 -1.36
C ASP A 50 -7.85 -4.09 -1.23
N ARG A 51 -8.98 -3.94 -1.95
CA ARG A 51 -9.75 -2.68 -1.99
C ARG A 51 -10.47 -2.42 -0.67
N ASP A 52 -10.91 -3.46 0.01
CA ASP A 52 -11.63 -3.36 1.28
C ASP A 52 -10.70 -2.88 2.41
N LYS A 53 -9.45 -3.28 2.35
CA LYS A 53 -8.40 -2.90 3.31
C LYS A 53 -7.59 -1.68 2.87
N ASN A 54 -7.85 -1.16 1.67
CA ASN A 54 -7.11 -0.03 1.11
C ASN A 54 -5.60 -0.32 0.99
N THR A 55 -5.23 -1.58 0.71
CA THR A 55 -3.84 -2.05 0.70
C THR A 55 -3.45 -2.58 -0.68
N ILE A 56 -2.22 -2.27 -1.09
CA ILE A 56 -1.53 -2.91 -2.22
C ILE A 56 -0.34 -3.67 -1.67
N THR A 57 -0.27 -4.96 -1.98
CA THR A 57 0.85 -5.83 -1.60
C THR A 57 1.78 -6.03 -2.79
N LEU A 58 3.05 -5.73 -2.59
CA LEU A 58 4.13 -6.06 -3.53
C LEU A 58 4.77 -7.38 -3.10
N GLY A 59 4.80 -8.34 -3.98
CA GLY A 59 5.46 -9.62 -3.79
C GLY A 59 6.50 -9.89 -4.88
N GLY A 60 6.97 -11.14 -4.94
CA GLY A 60 7.99 -11.54 -5.91
C GLY A 60 9.39 -11.52 -5.32
N LYS A 61 10.41 -11.56 -6.19
CA LYS A 61 11.80 -11.69 -5.78
C LYS A 61 12.67 -10.68 -6.49
N LEU A 62 13.56 -10.05 -5.75
CA LEU A 62 14.58 -9.17 -6.31
C LEU A 62 15.96 -9.54 -5.75
N HIS A 63 17.03 -9.17 -6.45
CA HIS A 63 18.38 -9.58 -6.08
C HIS A 63 19.09 -8.58 -5.15
N SER A 64 18.45 -7.45 -4.81
CA SER A 64 19.06 -6.46 -3.93
C SER A 64 18.02 -5.72 -3.09
N ALA A 65 18.43 -5.31 -1.89
CA ALA A 65 17.63 -4.47 -1.01
C ALA A 65 17.30 -3.10 -1.64
N ASN A 66 18.22 -2.55 -2.44
CA ASN A 66 17.97 -1.29 -3.15
C ASN A 66 16.83 -1.42 -4.16
N ALA A 67 16.77 -2.51 -4.91
CA ALA A 67 15.68 -2.76 -5.86
C ALA A 67 14.34 -2.95 -5.13
N LYS A 68 14.33 -3.64 -3.99
CA LYS A 68 13.13 -3.75 -3.12
C LYS A 68 12.67 -2.38 -2.63
N GLN A 69 13.57 -1.53 -2.18
CA GLN A 69 13.25 -0.17 -1.74
C GLN A 69 12.69 0.66 -2.90
N GLN A 70 13.36 0.64 -4.04
CA GLN A 70 12.92 1.35 -5.25
C GLN A 70 11.51 0.91 -5.69
N ALA A 71 11.22 -0.39 -5.66
CA ALA A 71 9.90 -0.91 -5.95
C ALA A 71 8.83 -0.33 -5.01
N GLY A 72 9.13 -0.24 -3.71
CA GLY A 72 8.25 0.36 -2.72
C GLY A 72 7.98 1.84 -2.97
N GLU A 73 9.01 2.62 -3.29
CA GLU A 73 8.90 4.05 -3.58
C GLU A 73 8.07 4.31 -4.85
N ILE A 74 8.30 3.55 -5.93
CA ILE A 74 7.52 3.63 -7.17
C ILE A 74 6.06 3.27 -6.91
N ALA A 75 5.81 2.20 -6.18
CA ALA A 75 4.46 1.78 -5.84
C ALA A 75 3.74 2.84 -5.01
N GLN A 76 4.40 3.42 -4.00
CA GLN A 76 3.83 4.48 -3.17
C GLN A 76 3.45 5.70 -4.00
N ALA A 77 4.26 6.08 -4.98
CA ALA A 77 3.98 7.20 -5.88
C ALA A 77 2.78 6.92 -6.82
N ALA A 78 2.60 5.67 -7.25
CA ALA A 78 1.56 5.27 -8.20
C ALA A 78 0.24 4.85 -7.55
N ALA A 79 0.26 4.53 -6.25
CA ALA A 79 -0.88 3.93 -5.52
C ALA A 79 -1.86 4.95 -4.93
N GLY A 80 -1.61 6.24 -5.06
CA GLY A 80 -2.44 7.29 -4.45
C GLY A 80 -2.44 7.20 -2.92
N SER A 81 -3.62 6.99 -2.33
CA SER A 81 -3.78 6.90 -0.86
C SER A 81 -3.73 5.47 -0.32
N ARG A 82 -3.38 4.48 -1.14
CA ARG A 82 -3.28 3.08 -0.72
C ARG A 82 -2.09 2.85 0.21
N ILE A 83 -2.26 1.93 1.14
CA ILE A 83 -1.16 1.43 1.97
C ILE A 83 -0.35 0.45 1.12
N ILE A 84 0.98 0.63 1.05
CA ILE A 84 1.85 -0.31 0.36
C ILE A 84 2.43 -1.29 1.38
N ALA A 85 2.18 -2.59 1.20
CA ALA A 85 2.86 -3.67 1.92
C ALA A 85 4.00 -4.19 1.02
N ASN A 86 5.26 -3.88 1.33
CA ASN A 86 6.39 -4.31 0.49
C ASN A 86 6.96 -5.65 0.97
N GLU A 87 6.30 -6.73 0.59
CA GLU A 87 6.65 -8.12 0.92
C GLU A 87 7.59 -8.80 -0.09
N ILE A 88 8.33 -8.01 -0.90
CA ILE A 88 9.29 -8.54 -1.86
C ILE A 88 10.41 -9.26 -1.11
N SER A 89 10.75 -10.50 -1.53
CA SER A 89 11.92 -11.23 -1.04
C SER A 89 13.20 -10.68 -1.67
N VAL A 90 14.28 -10.60 -0.89
CA VAL A 90 15.61 -10.23 -1.39
C VAL A 90 16.47 -11.48 -1.45
N GLU A 91 16.58 -12.06 -2.64
CA GLU A 91 17.33 -13.28 -2.90
C GLU A 91 18.57 -12.97 -3.75
N PRO A 92 19.76 -12.71 -3.15
CA PRO A 92 20.99 -12.45 -3.89
C PRO A 92 21.36 -13.66 -4.77
N VAL A 93 21.86 -13.38 -5.97
CA VAL A 93 22.25 -14.43 -6.94
C VAL A 93 23.27 -15.38 -6.31
N GLY A 94 22.98 -16.68 -6.36
CA GLY A 94 23.82 -17.73 -5.80
C GLY A 94 23.65 -18.01 -4.32
N SER A 95 22.74 -17.30 -3.63
CA SER A 95 22.43 -17.47 -2.20
C SER A 95 20.92 -17.47 -1.92
N GLU A 96 20.10 -17.76 -2.93
CA GLU A 96 18.65 -17.64 -2.87
C GLU A 96 18.04 -18.53 -1.78
N SER A 97 18.54 -19.76 -1.67
CA SER A 97 18.02 -20.75 -0.70
C SER A 97 18.33 -20.35 0.75
N GLU A 98 19.53 -19.85 1.01
CA GLU A 98 19.95 -19.34 2.30
C GLU A 98 19.18 -18.07 2.68
N ALA A 99 19.06 -17.13 1.75
CA ALA A 99 18.31 -15.88 1.95
C ALA A 99 16.87 -16.17 2.35
N LYS A 100 16.19 -17.04 1.61
CA LYS A 100 14.81 -17.45 1.92
C LYS A 100 14.67 -18.10 3.30
N LYS A 101 15.62 -18.95 3.72
CA LYS A 101 15.61 -19.54 5.06
C LYS A 101 15.79 -18.50 6.15
N ILE A 102 16.69 -17.53 5.93
CA ILE A 102 16.91 -16.43 6.88
C ILE A 102 15.66 -15.57 7.00
N GLU A 103 15.06 -15.16 5.89
CA GLU A 103 13.80 -14.39 5.88
C GLU A 103 12.70 -15.13 6.64
N SER A 104 12.47 -16.41 6.37
CA SER A 104 11.46 -17.22 7.07
C SER A 104 11.72 -17.32 8.58
N ASN A 105 12.98 -17.50 8.99
CA ASN A 105 13.32 -17.55 10.41
C ASN A 105 13.11 -16.20 11.12
N VAL A 106 13.40 -15.10 10.42
CA VAL A 106 13.18 -13.74 10.92
C VAL A 106 11.69 -13.47 11.06
N ASP A 107 10.87 -13.83 10.08
CA ASP A 107 9.41 -13.67 10.14
C ASP A 107 8.78 -14.48 11.28
N ASP A 108 9.23 -15.72 11.49
CA ASP A 108 8.81 -16.54 12.62
C ASP A 108 9.18 -15.89 13.97
N ALA A 109 10.36 -15.29 14.06
CA ALA A 109 10.78 -14.58 15.28
C ALA A 109 9.96 -13.31 15.50
N ILE A 110 9.65 -12.56 14.46
CA ILE A 110 8.74 -11.40 14.52
C ILE A 110 7.38 -11.81 15.09
N GLU A 111 6.76 -12.86 14.54
CA GLU A 111 5.45 -13.33 14.99
C GLU A 111 5.47 -13.76 16.45
N LYS A 112 6.48 -14.53 16.87
CA LYS A 112 6.64 -14.97 18.27
C LYS A 112 6.81 -13.79 19.23
N ASN A 113 7.66 -12.82 18.87
CA ASN A 113 7.91 -11.65 19.68
C ASN A 113 6.66 -10.76 19.78
N TYR A 114 5.97 -10.53 18.65
CA TYR A 114 4.74 -9.75 18.65
C TYR A 114 3.66 -10.39 19.53
N LYS A 115 3.47 -11.71 19.43
CA LYS A 115 2.54 -12.44 20.28
C LYS A 115 2.86 -12.26 21.76
N ALA A 116 4.12 -12.40 22.16
CA ALA A 116 4.56 -12.20 23.53
C ALA A 116 4.28 -10.76 24.01
N MET A 117 4.53 -9.77 23.16
CA MET A 117 4.27 -8.36 23.47
C MET A 117 2.77 -8.07 23.58
N LEU A 118 1.90 -8.66 22.74
CA LEU A 118 0.45 -8.55 22.86
C LEU A 118 -0.04 -9.07 24.22
N ILE A 119 0.47 -10.23 24.65
CA ILE A 119 0.15 -10.81 25.95
C ILE A 119 0.57 -9.86 27.09
N SER A 120 1.78 -9.33 27.04
CA SER A 120 2.30 -8.41 28.07
C SER A 120 1.50 -7.10 28.18
N LYS A 121 0.82 -6.70 27.09
CA LYS A 121 -0.04 -5.51 27.04
C LYS A 121 -1.53 -5.81 27.25
N GLY A 122 -1.90 -7.07 27.51
CA GLY A 122 -3.30 -7.48 27.71
C GLY A 122 -4.16 -7.39 26.47
N LEU A 123 -3.55 -7.42 25.28
CA LEU A 123 -4.24 -7.39 23.98
C LEU A 123 -4.49 -8.80 23.40
N ASP A 124 -4.02 -9.85 24.07
CA ASP A 124 -4.18 -11.26 23.68
C ASP A 124 -5.63 -11.73 23.61
N LYS A 125 -6.53 -11.06 24.38
CA LYS A 125 -7.96 -11.34 24.38
C LYS A 125 -8.75 -10.65 23.26
N GLN A 126 -8.08 -9.86 22.44
CA GLN A 126 -8.69 -9.23 21.27
C GLN A 126 -8.57 -10.18 20.06
N SER A 127 -9.50 -10.07 19.11
CA SER A 127 -9.44 -10.84 17.86
C SER A 127 -8.42 -10.23 16.90
N ILE A 128 -7.14 -10.21 17.31
CA ILE A 128 -6.02 -9.72 16.50
C ILE A 128 -5.31 -10.92 15.89
N HIS A 129 -5.30 -10.97 14.57
CA HIS A 129 -4.51 -11.89 13.77
C HIS A 129 -3.33 -11.12 13.17
N PHE A 130 -2.22 -11.80 12.99
CA PHE A 130 -1.03 -11.16 12.43
C PHE A 130 -0.22 -12.17 11.62
N LYS A 131 0.49 -11.65 10.63
CA LYS A 131 1.41 -12.42 9.80
C LYS A 131 2.61 -11.56 9.46
N ALA A 132 3.81 -12.12 9.59
CA ALA A 132 5.02 -11.53 9.08
C ALA A 132 5.36 -12.14 7.72
N ASN A 133 5.81 -11.31 6.79
CA ASN A 133 6.31 -11.72 5.49
C ASN A 133 7.41 -10.76 5.03
N ASN A 134 8.62 -11.27 4.90
CA ASN A 134 9.82 -10.52 4.50
C ASN A 134 10.01 -9.19 5.28
N GLY A 135 9.75 -9.24 6.61
CA GLY A 135 9.87 -8.12 7.53
C GLY A 135 8.66 -7.19 7.59
N VAL A 136 7.61 -7.43 6.81
CA VAL A 136 6.33 -6.71 6.89
C VAL A 136 5.41 -7.43 7.86
N LEU A 137 5.01 -6.78 8.95
CA LEU A 137 4.04 -7.32 9.92
C LEU A 137 2.65 -6.77 9.64
N THR A 138 1.79 -7.59 9.05
CA THR A 138 0.39 -7.26 8.75
C THR A 138 -0.51 -7.66 9.91
N LEU A 139 -1.29 -6.71 10.42
CA LEU A 139 -2.25 -6.89 11.51
C LEU A 139 -3.67 -6.89 10.96
N LYS A 140 -4.47 -7.90 11.32
CA LYS A 140 -5.87 -8.06 10.89
C LYS A 140 -6.78 -8.34 12.07
N GLY A 141 -8.09 -8.21 11.84
CA GLY A 141 -9.11 -8.58 12.80
C GLY A 141 -9.87 -7.38 13.37
N LYS A 142 -10.40 -7.52 14.59
CA LYS A 142 -11.32 -6.53 15.16
C LYS A 142 -10.97 -6.23 16.61
N VAL A 143 -11.06 -4.95 16.96
CA VAL A 143 -10.90 -4.46 18.34
C VAL A 143 -12.09 -3.59 18.73
N LYS A 144 -12.26 -3.37 20.03
CA LYS A 144 -13.41 -2.60 20.55
C LYS A 144 -13.22 -1.08 20.42
N THR A 145 -11.98 -0.59 20.41
CA THR A 145 -11.70 0.84 20.47
C THR A 145 -10.57 1.26 19.52
N PRO A 146 -10.59 2.51 19.02
CA PRO A 146 -9.48 3.07 18.26
C PRO A 146 -8.16 3.09 19.06
N ALA A 147 -8.23 3.18 20.39
CA ALA A 147 -7.05 3.14 21.26
C ALA A 147 -6.37 1.77 21.21
N GLN A 148 -7.14 0.68 21.25
CA GLN A 148 -6.60 -0.68 21.10
C GLN A 148 -5.97 -0.91 19.73
N ARG A 149 -6.57 -0.40 18.65
CA ARG A 149 -6.00 -0.45 17.31
C ARG A 149 -4.63 0.23 17.25
N ARG A 150 -4.53 1.46 17.76
CA ARG A 150 -3.25 2.19 17.83
C ARG A 150 -2.23 1.50 18.73
N GLN A 151 -2.66 0.95 19.87
CA GLN A 151 -1.77 0.24 20.77
C GLN A 151 -1.20 -1.03 20.11
N ALA A 152 -2.02 -1.81 19.37
CA ALA A 152 -1.56 -2.97 18.62
C ALA A 152 -0.50 -2.59 17.59
N GLU A 153 -0.70 -1.49 16.86
CA GLU A 153 0.25 -0.95 15.89
C GLU A 153 1.57 -0.51 16.54
N GLN A 154 1.50 0.22 17.66
CA GLN A 154 2.67 0.65 18.40
C GLN A 154 3.48 -0.54 18.94
N VAL A 155 2.79 -1.57 19.43
CA VAL A 155 3.44 -2.82 19.86
C VAL A 155 4.15 -3.48 18.68
N ALA A 156 3.51 -3.56 17.51
CA ALA A 156 4.09 -4.13 16.30
C ALA A 156 5.35 -3.37 15.84
N ALA A 157 5.29 -2.05 15.84
CA ALA A 157 6.41 -1.19 15.42
C ALA A 157 7.64 -1.31 16.34
N ASN A 158 7.47 -1.81 17.57
CA ASN A 158 8.57 -2.03 18.51
C ASN A 158 9.13 -3.47 18.52
N VAL A 159 8.61 -4.34 17.64
CA VAL A 159 9.14 -5.71 17.50
C VAL A 159 10.45 -5.67 16.73
N PRO A 160 11.52 -6.31 17.23
CA PRO A 160 12.78 -6.40 16.51
C PRO A 160 12.61 -7.00 15.11
N ASN A 161 13.35 -6.48 14.14
CA ASN A 161 13.36 -6.88 12.73
C ASN A 161 12.08 -6.58 11.94
N VAL A 162 11.09 -5.91 12.51
CA VAL A 162 9.96 -5.38 11.75
C VAL A 162 10.43 -4.18 10.94
N ALA A 163 10.39 -4.31 9.62
CA ALA A 163 10.72 -3.24 8.69
C ALA A 163 9.50 -2.34 8.41
N GLN A 164 8.30 -2.94 8.41
CA GLN A 164 7.05 -2.24 8.16
C GLN A 164 5.88 -2.87 8.93
N VAL A 165 4.94 -2.02 9.39
CA VAL A 165 3.65 -2.48 9.95
C VAL A 165 2.53 -2.06 9.01
N VAL A 166 1.67 -3.01 8.64
CA VAL A 166 0.42 -2.79 7.90
C VAL A 166 -0.74 -3.07 8.85
N ASN A 167 -1.51 -2.04 9.20
CA ASN A 167 -2.58 -2.16 10.19
C ASN A 167 -3.97 -2.16 9.53
N GLU A 168 -4.48 -3.36 9.29
CA GLU A 168 -5.81 -3.63 8.74
C GLU A 168 -6.85 -3.99 9.83
N ILE A 169 -6.54 -3.69 11.11
CA ILE A 169 -7.48 -3.92 12.21
C ILE A 169 -8.68 -2.99 12.08
N GLU A 170 -9.86 -3.55 12.18
CA GLU A 170 -11.14 -2.83 12.20
C GLU A 170 -11.55 -2.51 13.64
N VAL A 171 -12.23 -1.38 13.83
CA VAL A 171 -12.83 -1.03 15.11
C VAL A 171 -14.31 -1.36 15.06
N ASN A 172 -14.78 -2.22 15.97
CA ASN A 172 -16.22 -2.52 16.10
C ASN A 172 -16.98 -1.22 16.43
N ARG A 173 -18.01 -0.95 15.64
CA ARG A 173 -18.97 0.12 15.90
C ARG A 173 -20.13 -0.38 16.74
#